data_07a726086b4fa12222dfb694da65c16c
#
_entry.id   07a726086b4fa12222dfb694da65c16c
#
_cell.length_a   1.000
_cell.length_b   1.000
_cell.length_c   1.000
_cell.angle_alpha   90.00
_cell.angle_beta   90.00
_cell.angle_gamma   90.00
#
_symmetry.space_group_name_H-M   'P 1'
#
loop_
_entity.id
_entity.type
_entity.pdbx_description
1 polymer ?
#
loop_
_entity_poly.entity_id
_entity_poly.type
_entity_poly.pdbx_seq_one_letter_code
_entity_poly.pdbx_strand_id
1 'polypeptide(L)'
;WLMAGSFVLLSLTGLNLLYGKYTLLPIFGPEIFTAITIGGKYIHNYLAFAFMLGLALAFVLWVRHNIPNKVDWEWLKMGGGIFKAGLHPPAKKFNAGQKMIFWITMIGGLSVSMSGIALMFPFQTTMFAETFAMLNVLGLGLPTDLTPLQEQQYNQVWHGIVSLGLMIMIIAHIYIGSVGMEGALDAMNSGEVDKNWAKEHHNLWAKEMDQKKSSKPEPAE
;
A
#
# COMPACT_ATOMS: atom_id res chain seq x y z
N TRP A 1 -0.83 -0.19 12.26
CA TRP A 1 -0.48 -1.59 12.53
C TRP A 1 -1.52 -2.58 12.03
N LEU A 2 -2.84 -2.25 12.04
CA LEU A 2 -3.88 -3.10 11.46
C LEU A 2 -3.61 -3.39 9.97
N MET A 3 -3.37 -2.34 9.18
CA MET A 3 -3.11 -2.47 7.74
C MET A 3 -1.77 -3.17 7.48
N ALA A 4 -0.71 -2.79 8.19
CA ALA A 4 0.62 -3.37 7.99
C ALA A 4 0.64 -4.87 8.36
N GLY A 5 0.13 -5.24 9.53
CA GLY A 5 0.10 -6.63 9.99
C GLY A 5 -0.77 -7.52 9.10
N SER A 6 -1.98 -7.03 8.72
CA SER A 6 -2.84 -7.77 7.79
C SER A 6 -2.17 -7.93 6.42
N PHE A 7 -1.52 -6.90 5.88
CA PHE A 7 -0.82 -6.98 4.59
C PHE A 7 0.30 -8.02 4.60
N VAL A 8 1.13 -8.06 5.64
CA VAL A 8 2.23 -9.05 5.75
C VAL A 8 1.68 -10.48 5.78
N LEU A 9 0.65 -10.74 6.59
CA LEU A 9 0.04 -12.06 6.67
C LEU A 9 -0.68 -12.45 5.37
N LEU A 10 -1.37 -11.51 4.71
CA LEU A 10 -1.96 -11.71 3.39
C LEU A 10 -0.90 -12.02 2.34
N SER A 11 0.25 -11.34 2.38
CA SER A 11 1.38 -11.61 1.49
C SER A 11 1.93 -13.02 1.67
N LEU A 12 2.17 -13.45 2.90
CA LEU A 12 2.67 -14.80 3.20
C LEU A 12 1.68 -15.89 2.77
N THR A 13 0.40 -15.72 3.09
CA THR A 13 -0.64 -16.68 2.70
C THR A 13 -0.90 -16.66 1.20
N GLY A 14 -0.87 -15.50 0.56
CA GLY A 14 -0.99 -15.34 -0.90
C GLY A 14 0.17 -15.98 -1.66
N LEU A 15 1.41 -15.81 -1.20
CA LEU A 15 2.58 -16.47 -1.77
C LEU A 15 2.49 -18.00 -1.64
N ASN A 16 1.97 -18.51 -0.51
CA ASN A 16 1.70 -19.94 -0.38
C ASN A 16 0.64 -20.42 -1.38
N LEU A 17 -0.45 -19.67 -1.58
CA LEU A 17 -1.49 -20.03 -2.56
C LEU A 17 -0.95 -20.00 -4.00
N LEU A 18 -0.01 -19.12 -4.31
CA LEU A 18 0.55 -18.95 -5.65
C LEU A 18 1.72 -19.91 -5.94
N TYR A 19 2.65 -20.06 -5.00
CA TYR A 19 3.92 -20.77 -5.19
C TYR A 19 4.11 -21.97 -4.27
N GLY A 20 3.23 -22.22 -3.28
CA GLY A 20 3.39 -23.24 -2.27
C GLY A 20 3.61 -24.65 -2.82
N LYS A 21 2.99 -24.97 -3.97
CA LYS A 21 3.22 -26.24 -4.67
C LYS A 21 4.69 -26.46 -5.05
N TYR A 22 5.41 -25.40 -5.36
CA TYR A 22 6.82 -25.46 -5.80
C TYR A 22 7.81 -25.27 -4.65
N THR A 23 7.37 -24.67 -3.55
CA THR A 23 8.24 -24.31 -2.42
C THR A 23 7.98 -25.16 -1.19
N LEU A 24 6.75 -25.21 -0.70
CA LEU A 24 6.41 -25.88 0.55
C LEU A 24 6.10 -27.37 0.37
N LEU A 25 5.44 -27.76 -0.72
CA LEU A 25 5.10 -29.16 -0.97
C LEU A 25 6.33 -30.08 -1.02
N PRO A 26 7.45 -29.74 -1.68
CA PRO A 26 8.65 -30.60 -1.69
C PRO A 26 9.31 -30.76 -0.31
N ILE A 27 9.11 -29.77 0.57
CA ILE A 27 9.73 -29.74 1.91
C ILE A 27 8.88 -30.52 2.93
N PHE A 28 7.57 -30.27 2.93
CA PHE A 28 6.67 -30.76 3.99
C PHE A 28 5.82 -31.98 3.59
N GLY A 29 5.84 -32.34 2.30
CA GLY A 29 4.99 -33.43 1.79
C GLY A 29 3.52 -33.02 1.64
N PRO A 30 2.69 -33.88 1.01
CA PRO A 30 1.32 -33.51 0.61
C PRO A 30 0.37 -33.25 1.79
N GLU A 31 0.50 -33.97 2.88
CA GLU A 31 -0.43 -33.85 4.02
C GLU A 31 -0.26 -32.53 4.75
N ILE A 32 0.98 -32.19 5.15
CA ILE A 32 1.29 -30.95 5.86
C ILE A 32 1.07 -29.75 4.94
N PHE A 33 1.52 -29.85 3.69
CA PHE A 33 1.29 -28.80 2.70
C PHE A 33 -0.20 -28.49 2.50
N THR A 34 -1.04 -29.53 2.42
CA THR A 34 -2.49 -29.36 2.28
C THR A 34 -3.07 -28.66 3.51
N ALA A 35 -2.69 -29.05 4.71
CA ALA A 35 -3.15 -28.42 5.94
C ALA A 35 -2.75 -26.93 6.01
N ILE A 36 -1.49 -26.61 5.69
CA ILE A 36 -0.98 -25.22 5.63
C ILE A 36 -1.77 -24.42 4.58
N THR A 37 -2.00 -24.98 3.40
CA THR A 37 -2.67 -24.27 2.30
C THR A 37 -4.15 -24.02 2.59
N ILE A 38 -4.86 -24.99 3.16
CA ILE A 38 -6.26 -24.81 3.57
C ILE A 38 -6.34 -23.76 4.68
N GLY A 39 -5.54 -23.88 5.74
CA GLY A 39 -5.50 -22.90 6.83
C GLY A 39 -5.12 -21.50 6.33
N GLY A 40 -4.10 -21.43 5.47
CA GLY A 40 -3.66 -20.19 4.82
C GLY A 40 -4.75 -19.54 3.98
N LYS A 41 -5.54 -20.33 3.24
CA LYS A 41 -6.68 -19.82 2.46
C LYS A 41 -7.75 -19.18 3.36
N TYR A 42 -8.08 -19.82 4.47
CA TYR A 42 -9.04 -19.25 5.44
C TYR A 42 -8.50 -17.94 6.01
N ILE A 43 -7.25 -17.93 6.48
CA ILE A 43 -6.61 -16.72 6.99
C ILE A 43 -6.63 -15.62 5.92
N HIS A 44 -6.23 -15.92 4.69
CA HIS A 44 -6.20 -14.97 3.58
C HIS A 44 -7.58 -14.33 3.34
N ASN A 45 -8.62 -15.16 3.23
CA ASN A 45 -9.96 -14.69 2.93
C ASN A 45 -10.55 -13.80 4.03
N TYR A 46 -10.41 -14.21 5.31
CA TYR A 46 -10.99 -13.43 6.41
C TYR A 46 -10.15 -12.20 6.76
N LEU A 47 -8.83 -12.31 6.70
CA LEU A 47 -7.94 -11.21 7.01
C LEU A 47 -8.00 -10.09 5.95
N ALA A 48 -8.42 -10.43 4.72
CA ALA A 48 -8.65 -9.44 3.66
C ALA A 48 -9.62 -8.34 4.10
N PHE A 49 -10.67 -8.67 4.88
CA PHE A 49 -11.60 -7.65 5.39
C PHE A 49 -10.94 -6.70 6.40
N ALA A 50 -10.02 -7.21 7.23
CA ALA A 50 -9.26 -6.36 8.15
C ALA A 50 -8.32 -5.42 7.39
N PHE A 51 -7.67 -5.89 6.32
CA PHE A 51 -6.88 -5.07 5.42
C PHE A 51 -7.73 -3.99 4.73
N MET A 52 -8.88 -4.34 4.18
CA MET A 52 -9.81 -3.41 3.54
C MET A 52 -10.28 -2.32 4.52
N LEU A 53 -10.61 -2.70 5.76
CA LEU A 53 -10.95 -1.73 6.80
C LEU A 53 -9.77 -0.80 7.09
N GLY A 54 -8.55 -1.35 7.24
CA GLY A 54 -7.33 -0.56 7.44
C GLY A 54 -7.07 0.41 6.29
N LEU A 55 -7.29 -0.02 5.05
CA LEU A 55 -7.15 0.80 3.84
C LEU A 55 -8.16 1.96 3.84
N ALA A 56 -9.43 1.69 4.17
CA ALA A 56 -10.48 2.71 4.25
C ALA A 56 -10.18 3.73 5.37
N LEU A 57 -9.75 3.27 6.54
CA LEU A 57 -9.36 4.14 7.65
C LEU A 57 -8.16 5.01 7.29
N ALA A 58 -7.12 4.43 6.66
CA ALA A 58 -5.96 5.17 6.21
C ALA A 58 -6.32 6.23 5.16
N PHE A 59 -7.21 5.91 4.24
CA PHE A 59 -7.74 6.88 3.27
C PHE A 59 -8.42 8.05 3.97
N VAL A 60 -9.42 7.80 4.82
CA VAL A 60 -10.19 8.84 5.50
C VAL A 60 -9.30 9.73 6.37
N LEU A 61 -8.36 9.14 7.10
CA LEU A 61 -7.51 9.87 8.03
C LEU A 61 -6.44 10.72 7.33
N TRP A 62 -5.91 10.26 6.19
CA TRP A 62 -4.69 10.84 5.62
C TRP A 62 -4.84 11.43 4.21
N VAL A 63 -5.93 11.19 3.50
CA VAL A 63 -6.10 11.66 2.11
C VAL A 63 -5.86 13.17 1.97
N ARG A 64 -6.37 13.99 2.90
CA ARG A 64 -6.20 15.45 2.89
C ARG A 64 -4.74 15.92 2.93
N HIS A 65 -3.87 15.12 3.57
CA HIS A 65 -2.44 15.43 3.69
C HIS A 65 -1.62 14.89 2.49
N ASN A 66 -2.21 13.98 1.72
CA ASN A 66 -1.59 13.32 0.58
C ASN A 66 -2.03 13.89 -0.78
N ILE A 67 -2.82 14.98 -0.79
CA ILE A 67 -3.14 15.70 -2.02
C ILE A 67 -1.85 16.33 -2.58
N PRO A 68 -1.50 16.07 -3.86
CA PRO A 68 -0.32 16.66 -4.49
C PRO A 68 -0.37 18.19 -4.51
N ASN A 69 0.78 18.84 -4.37
CA ASN A 69 0.90 20.30 -4.38
C ASN A 69 2.23 20.76 -5.02
N LYS A 70 2.42 22.08 -5.16
CA LYS A 70 3.62 22.65 -5.82
C LYS A 70 4.94 22.27 -5.14
N VAL A 71 4.94 22.12 -3.81
CA VAL A 71 6.14 21.72 -3.04
C VAL A 71 6.59 20.30 -3.41
N ASP A 72 5.63 19.41 -3.71
CA ASP A 72 5.96 18.04 -4.13
C ASP A 72 6.73 18.02 -5.45
N TRP A 73 6.40 18.95 -6.37
CA TRP A 73 7.10 19.09 -7.63
C TRP A 73 8.53 19.59 -7.46
N GLU A 74 8.75 20.54 -6.53
CA GLU A 74 10.10 21.00 -6.15
C GLU A 74 10.91 19.86 -5.53
N TRP A 75 10.29 19.10 -4.63
CA TRP A 75 10.91 17.91 -4.00
C TRP A 75 11.35 16.88 -5.06
N LEU A 76 10.49 16.58 -6.04
CA LEU A 76 10.80 15.65 -7.13
C LEU A 76 11.94 16.14 -8.01
N LYS A 77 11.97 17.44 -8.37
CA LYS A 77 13.07 18.04 -9.15
C LYS A 77 14.43 17.92 -8.45
N MET A 78 14.43 17.94 -7.12
CA MET A 78 15.62 17.79 -6.30
C MET A 78 15.97 16.31 -6.04
N GLY A 79 15.25 15.36 -6.68
CA GLY A 79 15.45 13.91 -6.52
C GLY A 79 15.27 13.43 -5.09
N GLY A 80 14.40 14.08 -4.30
CA GLY A 80 14.19 13.74 -2.89
C GLY A 80 15.39 13.97 -1.97
N GLY A 81 16.45 14.63 -2.46
CA GLY A 81 17.69 14.81 -1.73
C GLY A 81 18.65 13.61 -1.77
N ILE A 82 18.28 12.51 -2.43
CA ILE A 82 19.04 11.25 -2.43
C ILE A 82 20.39 11.41 -3.14
N PHE A 83 20.44 12.24 -4.20
CA PHE A 83 21.63 12.35 -5.06
C PHE A 83 22.68 13.36 -4.59
N LYS A 84 22.39 14.15 -3.54
CA LYS A 84 23.30 15.18 -3.05
C LYS A 84 23.29 15.25 -1.53
N ALA A 85 24.37 14.84 -0.90
CA ALA A 85 24.52 14.89 0.55
C ALA A 85 24.27 16.32 1.09
N GLY A 86 23.54 16.40 2.20
CA GLY A 86 23.16 17.67 2.84
C GLY A 86 22.08 18.47 2.14
N LEU A 87 21.49 17.97 1.05
CA LEU A 87 20.36 18.60 0.40
C LEU A 87 19.05 18.11 1.01
N HIS A 88 18.35 19.01 1.70
CA HIS A 88 17.04 18.72 2.32
C HIS A 88 15.93 19.44 1.54
N PRO A 89 15.26 18.75 0.58
CA PRO A 89 14.20 19.36 -0.19
C PRO A 89 13.04 19.83 0.70
N PRO A 90 12.30 20.89 0.30
CA PRO A 90 11.18 21.37 1.09
C PRO A 90 10.09 20.31 1.20
N ALA A 91 9.63 20.03 2.43
CA ALA A 91 8.58 19.05 2.66
C ALA A 91 7.60 19.52 3.73
N LYS A 92 6.30 19.29 3.48
CA LYS A 92 5.21 19.42 4.45
C LYS A 92 5.14 18.16 5.33
N LYS A 93 3.97 17.89 5.96
CA LYS A 93 3.75 16.72 6.81
C LYS A 93 4.12 15.40 6.10
N PHE A 94 3.82 15.31 4.79
CA PHE A 94 4.27 14.23 3.91
C PHE A 94 5.01 14.82 2.72
N ASN A 95 6.14 14.24 2.36
CA ASN A 95 6.90 14.57 1.15
C ASN A 95 6.31 13.86 -0.09
N ALA A 96 6.78 14.22 -1.29
CA ALA A 96 6.25 13.65 -2.52
C ALA A 96 6.43 12.13 -2.63
N GLY A 97 7.53 11.57 -2.12
CA GLY A 97 7.76 10.13 -2.08
C GLY A 97 6.75 9.40 -1.19
N GLN A 98 6.47 9.93 0.00
CA GLN A 98 5.45 9.38 0.90
C GLN A 98 4.05 9.46 0.30
N LYS A 99 3.71 10.57 -0.38
CA LYS A 99 2.43 10.71 -1.09
C LYS A 99 2.30 9.72 -2.24
N MET A 100 3.37 9.48 -2.98
CA MET A 100 3.39 8.48 -4.05
C MET A 100 3.11 7.08 -3.48
N ILE A 101 3.78 6.69 -2.39
CA ILE A 101 3.52 5.42 -1.70
C ILE A 101 2.06 5.35 -1.22
N PHE A 102 1.53 6.42 -0.64
CA PHE A 102 0.13 6.49 -0.22
C PHE A 102 -0.82 6.17 -1.38
N TRP A 103 -0.68 6.85 -2.52
CA TRP A 103 -1.58 6.67 -3.66
C TRP A 103 -1.40 5.31 -4.33
N ILE A 104 -0.17 4.79 -4.44
CA ILE A 104 0.06 3.42 -4.93
C ILE A 104 -0.63 2.40 -4.01
N THR A 105 -0.51 2.59 -2.69
CA THR A 105 -1.17 1.71 -1.71
C THR A 105 -2.70 1.82 -1.79
N MET A 106 -3.26 3.02 -1.93
CA MET A 106 -4.72 3.21 -2.02
C MET A 106 -5.29 2.61 -3.30
N ILE A 107 -4.70 2.93 -4.46
CA ILE A 107 -5.19 2.45 -5.76
C ILE A 107 -4.92 0.95 -5.92
N GLY A 108 -3.71 0.51 -5.63
CA GLY A 108 -3.35 -0.91 -5.70
C GLY A 108 -4.10 -1.75 -4.67
N GLY A 109 -4.23 -1.25 -3.44
CA GLY A 109 -4.98 -1.90 -2.37
C GLY A 109 -6.47 -2.05 -2.69
N LEU A 110 -7.09 -1.01 -3.27
CA LEU A 110 -8.47 -1.09 -3.75
C LEU A 110 -8.59 -2.11 -4.89
N SER A 111 -7.68 -2.04 -5.86
CA SER A 111 -7.67 -2.93 -7.03
C SER A 111 -7.50 -4.41 -6.64
N VAL A 112 -6.55 -4.72 -5.74
CA VAL A 112 -6.35 -6.08 -5.24
C VAL A 112 -7.52 -6.56 -4.38
N SER A 113 -8.17 -5.66 -3.63
CA SER A 113 -9.37 -5.98 -2.86
C SER A 113 -10.55 -6.34 -3.75
N MET A 114 -10.79 -5.58 -4.81
CA MET A 114 -11.86 -5.86 -5.77
C MET A 114 -11.66 -7.22 -6.47
N SER A 115 -10.47 -7.47 -7.01
CA SER A 115 -10.15 -8.76 -7.63
C SER A 115 -10.18 -9.92 -6.62
N GLY A 116 -9.77 -9.68 -5.36
CA GLY A 116 -9.86 -10.66 -4.27
C GLY A 116 -11.31 -11.04 -3.92
N ILE A 117 -12.22 -10.06 -3.88
CA ILE A 117 -13.65 -10.31 -3.71
C ILE A 117 -14.20 -11.12 -4.89
N ALA A 118 -13.84 -10.77 -6.13
CA ALA A 118 -14.25 -11.52 -7.31
C ALA A 118 -13.77 -12.99 -7.28
N LEU A 119 -12.55 -13.24 -6.75
CA LEU A 119 -12.02 -14.59 -6.56
C LEU A 119 -12.69 -15.33 -5.39
N MET A 120 -13.14 -14.62 -4.36
CA MET A 120 -13.85 -15.19 -3.21
C MET A 120 -15.26 -15.63 -3.58
N PHE A 121 -15.92 -14.90 -4.49
CA PHE A 121 -17.26 -15.18 -5.00
C PHE A 121 -17.24 -15.50 -6.49
N PRO A 122 -16.68 -16.68 -6.89
CA PRO A 122 -16.50 -17.04 -8.27
C PRO A 122 -17.84 -17.10 -9.01
N PHE A 123 -17.81 -16.69 -10.27
CA PHE A 123 -18.97 -16.68 -11.19
C PHE A 123 -20.10 -15.66 -10.85
N GLN A 124 -19.87 -14.76 -9.89
CA GLN A 124 -20.84 -13.75 -9.49
C GLN A 124 -20.49 -12.33 -9.98
N THR A 125 -19.32 -12.17 -10.60
CA THR A 125 -18.83 -10.86 -11.05
C THR A 125 -18.44 -10.90 -12.52
N THR A 126 -18.62 -9.76 -13.20
CA THR A 126 -18.24 -9.48 -14.60
C THR A 126 -17.25 -8.31 -14.66
N MET A 127 -16.39 -8.19 -13.65
CA MET A 127 -15.52 -7.05 -13.43
C MET A 127 -14.60 -6.76 -14.63
N PHE A 128 -14.02 -7.80 -15.24
CA PHE A 128 -13.13 -7.63 -16.37
C PHE A 128 -13.89 -7.36 -17.67
N ALA A 129 -15.00 -8.04 -17.93
CA ALA A 129 -15.84 -7.75 -19.10
C ALA A 129 -16.30 -6.30 -19.11
N GLU A 130 -16.77 -5.77 -17.96
CA GLU A 130 -17.20 -4.39 -17.81
C GLU A 130 -16.03 -3.40 -17.92
N THR A 131 -14.87 -3.72 -17.31
CA THR A 131 -13.66 -2.90 -17.43
C THR A 131 -13.19 -2.82 -18.89
N PHE A 132 -13.21 -3.93 -19.61
CA PHE A 132 -12.84 -3.97 -21.02
C PHE A 132 -13.83 -3.20 -21.90
N ALA A 133 -15.15 -3.30 -21.61
CA ALA A 133 -16.15 -2.50 -22.30
C ALA A 133 -15.88 -0.99 -22.12
N MET A 134 -15.54 -0.57 -20.89
CA MET A 134 -15.20 0.83 -20.61
C MET A 134 -13.91 1.26 -21.35
N LEU A 135 -12.88 0.42 -21.37
CA LEU A 135 -11.62 0.71 -22.07
C LEU A 135 -11.77 0.71 -23.60
N ASN A 136 -12.74 -0.01 -24.14
CA ASN A 136 -13.03 -0.02 -25.58
C ASN A 136 -13.53 1.32 -26.11
N VAL A 137 -13.99 2.23 -25.26
CA VAL A 137 -14.24 3.64 -25.64
C VAL A 137 -12.98 4.31 -26.18
N LEU A 138 -11.79 3.82 -25.76
CA LEU A 138 -10.50 4.27 -26.26
C LEU A 138 -10.03 3.56 -27.54
N GLY A 139 -10.87 2.70 -28.13
CA GLY A 139 -10.56 1.97 -29.37
C GLY A 139 -9.65 0.75 -29.21
N LEU A 140 -9.54 0.17 -28.01
CA LEU A 140 -8.59 -0.92 -27.71
C LEU A 140 -9.02 -2.29 -28.24
N GLY A 141 -10.30 -2.50 -28.57
CA GLY A 141 -10.81 -3.76 -29.11
C GLY A 141 -10.69 -4.98 -28.18
N LEU A 142 -10.80 -4.76 -26.87
CA LEU A 142 -10.70 -5.81 -25.86
C LEU A 142 -11.97 -6.69 -25.83
N PRO A 143 -11.86 -8.00 -25.50
CA PRO A 143 -12.99 -8.91 -25.45
C PRO A 143 -13.94 -8.56 -24.31
N THR A 144 -15.22 -8.37 -24.60
CA THR A 144 -16.27 -8.05 -23.61
C THR A 144 -17.23 -9.20 -23.35
N ASP A 145 -17.23 -10.21 -24.21
CA ASP A 145 -17.99 -11.44 -24.02
C ASP A 145 -17.10 -12.51 -23.40
N LEU A 146 -16.88 -12.41 -22.10
CA LEU A 146 -16.03 -13.33 -21.34
C LEU A 146 -16.88 -14.45 -20.74
N THR A 147 -16.44 -15.69 -20.92
CA THR A 147 -16.99 -16.80 -20.16
C THR A 147 -16.67 -16.63 -18.66
N PRO A 148 -17.49 -17.20 -17.75
CA PRO A 148 -17.21 -17.12 -16.30
C PRO A 148 -15.81 -17.63 -15.92
N LEU A 149 -15.28 -18.61 -16.63
CA LEU A 149 -13.91 -19.12 -16.42
C LEU A 149 -12.85 -18.09 -16.83
N GLN A 150 -13.03 -17.44 -17.97
CA GLN A 150 -12.12 -16.39 -18.43
C GLN A 150 -12.11 -15.20 -17.47
N GLU A 151 -13.29 -14.80 -16.98
CA GLU A 151 -13.40 -13.74 -15.97
C GLU A 151 -12.58 -14.08 -14.71
N GLN A 152 -12.66 -15.32 -14.19
CA GLN A 152 -11.87 -15.78 -13.07
C GLN A 152 -10.36 -15.82 -13.38
N GLN A 153 -9.97 -16.22 -14.57
CA GLN A 153 -8.57 -16.23 -14.99
C GLN A 153 -7.98 -14.81 -15.02
N TYR A 154 -8.70 -13.83 -15.57
CA TYR A 154 -8.27 -12.42 -15.54
C TYR A 154 -8.17 -11.90 -14.10
N ASN A 155 -9.15 -12.18 -13.25
CA ASN A 155 -9.11 -11.81 -11.83
C ASN A 155 -7.89 -12.40 -11.12
N GLN A 156 -7.58 -13.67 -11.35
CA GLN A 156 -6.45 -14.36 -10.72
C GLN A 156 -5.11 -13.76 -11.15
N VAL A 157 -4.92 -13.55 -12.46
CA VAL A 157 -3.70 -12.96 -13.00
C VAL A 157 -3.51 -11.54 -12.50
N TRP A 158 -4.57 -10.73 -12.55
CA TRP A 158 -4.55 -9.35 -12.08
C TRP A 158 -4.25 -9.26 -10.58
N HIS A 159 -4.97 -10.04 -9.76
CA HIS A 159 -4.74 -10.12 -8.32
C HIS A 159 -3.28 -10.47 -8.01
N GLY A 160 -2.72 -11.47 -8.69
CA GLY A 160 -1.33 -11.87 -8.53
C GLY A 160 -0.33 -10.76 -8.90
N ILE A 161 -0.50 -10.14 -10.07
CA ILE A 161 0.40 -9.07 -10.55
C ILE A 161 0.37 -7.87 -9.60
N VAL A 162 -0.82 -7.39 -9.23
CA VAL A 162 -0.97 -6.22 -8.34
C VAL A 162 -0.44 -6.54 -6.95
N SER A 163 -0.73 -7.73 -6.42
CA SER A 163 -0.21 -8.16 -5.11
C SER A 163 1.31 -8.20 -5.08
N LEU A 164 1.96 -8.80 -6.08
CA LEU A 164 3.43 -8.85 -6.17
C LEU A 164 4.02 -7.44 -6.30
N GLY A 165 3.42 -6.57 -7.10
CA GLY A 165 3.84 -5.17 -7.20
C GLY A 165 3.73 -4.42 -5.86
N LEU A 166 2.63 -4.59 -5.14
CA LEU A 166 2.46 -4.02 -3.80
C LEU A 166 3.47 -4.61 -2.79
N MET A 167 3.75 -5.92 -2.83
CA MET A 167 4.75 -6.53 -1.95
C MET A 167 6.13 -5.92 -2.17
N ILE A 168 6.57 -5.76 -3.43
CA ILE A 168 7.86 -5.14 -3.76
C ILE A 168 7.91 -3.71 -3.23
N MET A 169 6.86 -2.92 -3.48
CA MET A 169 6.79 -1.54 -3.02
C MET A 169 6.81 -1.43 -1.49
N ILE A 170 6.05 -2.29 -0.79
CA ILE A 170 6.01 -2.28 0.68
C ILE A 170 7.34 -2.74 1.29
N ILE A 171 8.03 -3.72 0.71
CA ILE A 171 9.38 -4.12 1.17
C ILE A 171 10.35 -2.94 1.06
N ALA A 172 10.33 -2.22 -0.07
CA ALA A 172 11.14 -1.02 -0.25
C ALA A 172 10.74 0.08 0.77
N HIS A 173 9.44 0.27 1.01
CA HIS A 173 8.93 1.22 1.99
C HIS A 173 9.37 0.88 3.42
N ILE A 174 9.30 -0.39 3.83
CA ILE A 174 9.76 -0.86 5.14
C ILE A 174 11.27 -0.59 5.27
N TYR A 175 12.06 -0.92 4.25
CA TYR A 175 13.50 -0.66 4.28
C TYR A 175 13.82 0.83 4.46
N ILE A 176 13.22 1.70 3.64
CA ILE A 176 13.45 3.15 3.72
C ILE A 176 12.96 3.70 5.08
N GLY A 177 11.78 3.27 5.56
CA GLY A 177 11.18 3.75 6.80
C GLY A 177 11.78 3.17 8.08
N SER A 178 12.74 2.23 7.98
CA SER A 178 13.40 1.63 9.15
C SER A 178 14.92 1.80 9.10
N VAL A 179 15.57 1.12 8.15
CA VAL A 179 17.03 1.06 8.03
C VAL A 179 17.58 2.23 7.21
N GLY A 180 16.87 2.59 6.12
CA GLY A 180 17.34 3.60 5.16
C GLY A 180 17.21 5.05 5.64
N MET A 181 16.39 5.31 6.65
CA MET A 181 16.19 6.64 7.24
C MET A 181 16.05 6.51 8.75
N GLU A 182 17.15 6.74 9.47
CA GLU A 182 17.18 6.67 10.92
C GLU A 182 16.18 7.63 11.56
N GLY A 183 15.43 7.17 12.56
CA GLY A 183 14.37 7.93 13.24
C GLY A 183 12.98 7.93 12.54
N ALA A 184 12.89 7.48 11.28
CA ALA A 184 11.61 7.45 10.58
C ALA A 184 10.60 6.45 11.18
N LEU A 185 11.08 5.34 11.74
CA LEU A 185 10.27 4.30 12.35
C LEU A 185 9.53 4.78 13.60
N ASP A 186 10.02 5.80 14.29
CA ASP A 186 9.41 6.35 15.50
C ASP A 186 7.99 6.86 15.24
N ALA A 187 7.77 7.45 14.06
CA ALA A 187 6.44 7.87 13.62
C ALA A 187 5.41 6.73 13.64
N MET A 188 5.83 5.51 13.36
CA MET A 188 4.95 4.33 13.35
C MET A 188 4.84 3.67 14.73
N ASN A 189 5.91 3.70 15.52
CA ASN A 189 5.95 3.04 16.82
C ASN A 189 5.25 3.87 17.91
N SER A 190 5.61 5.16 18.02
CA SER A 190 5.11 6.06 19.06
C SER A 190 4.10 7.10 18.56
N GLY A 191 4.05 7.34 17.23
CA GLY A 191 3.29 8.44 16.64
C GLY A 191 4.00 9.79 16.73
N GLU A 192 5.22 9.83 17.27
CA GLU A 192 6.04 11.03 17.46
C GLU A 192 7.35 10.91 16.67
N VAL A 193 7.96 12.04 16.35
CA VAL A 193 9.27 12.12 15.72
C VAL A 193 10.13 13.17 16.43
N ASP A 194 11.45 12.97 16.41
CA ASP A 194 12.39 13.95 16.96
C ASP A 194 12.26 15.30 16.22
N LYS A 195 12.42 16.40 16.98
CA LYS A 195 12.27 17.76 16.46
C LYS A 195 13.35 18.10 15.39
N ASN A 196 14.58 17.63 15.57
CA ASN A 196 15.65 17.88 14.61
C ASN A 196 15.43 17.06 13.35
N TRP A 197 15.01 15.80 13.52
CA TRP A 197 14.59 14.95 12.41
C TRP A 197 13.46 15.60 11.59
N ALA A 198 12.43 16.15 12.27
CA ALA A 198 11.33 16.84 11.59
C ALA A 198 11.80 18.11 10.85
N LYS A 199 12.76 18.86 11.39
CA LYS A 199 13.34 20.04 10.72
C LYS A 199 14.16 19.67 9.49
N GLU A 200 14.83 18.54 9.53
CA GLU A 200 15.66 18.02 8.44
C GLU A 200 14.81 17.47 7.30
N HIS A 201 13.86 16.59 7.60
CA HIS A 201 13.10 15.85 6.61
C HIS A 201 11.73 16.46 6.25
N HIS A 202 11.15 17.31 7.13
CA HIS A 202 9.83 17.94 7.01
C HIS A 202 9.86 19.41 7.44
N ASN A 203 10.80 20.17 6.90
CA ASN A 203 11.15 21.53 7.33
C ASN A 203 9.97 22.53 7.30
N LEU A 204 9.09 22.46 6.30
CA LEU A 204 7.91 23.33 6.25
C LEU A 204 6.87 22.95 7.30
N TRP A 205 6.67 21.67 7.54
CA TRP A 205 5.78 21.20 8.61
C TRP A 205 6.32 21.57 9.99
N ALA A 206 7.61 21.39 10.25
CA ALA A 206 8.23 21.77 11.50
C ALA A 206 8.04 23.27 11.81
N LYS A 207 8.21 24.16 10.80
CA LYS A 207 7.95 25.59 10.91
C LYS A 207 6.48 25.90 11.23
N GLU A 208 5.53 25.22 10.56
CA GLU A 208 4.09 25.39 10.82
C GLU A 208 3.75 25.00 12.26
N MET A 209 4.36 23.94 12.78
CA MET A 209 4.12 23.49 14.16
C MET A 209 4.72 24.45 15.21
N ASP A 210 5.92 24.98 14.97
CA ASP A 210 6.53 25.98 15.87
C ASP A 210 5.69 27.28 15.89
N GLN A 211 5.17 27.75 14.76
CA GLN A 211 4.26 28.90 14.69
C GLN A 211 2.94 28.68 15.44
N LYS A 212 2.34 27.49 15.29
CA LYS A 212 1.10 27.16 16.00
C LYS A 212 1.32 27.07 17.52
N LYS A 213 2.49 26.65 17.98
CA LYS A 213 2.84 26.60 19.40
C LYS A 213 3.00 27.99 19.99
N SER A 214 3.65 28.91 19.27
CA SER A 214 3.84 30.30 19.72
C SER A 214 2.57 31.16 19.66
N SER A 215 1.56 30.75 18.88
CA SER A 215 0.27 31.45 18.78
C SER A 215 -0.80 30.98 19.77
N LYS A 216 -0.55 29.92 20.56
CA LYS A 216 -1.44 29.53 21.66
C LYS A 216 -1.18 30.43 22.88
N PRO A 217 -2.22 31.07 23.45
CA PRO A 217 -2.05 31.79 24.70
C PRO A 217 -1.57 30.83 25.78
N GLU A 218 -0.63 31.29 26.61
CA GLU A 218 -0.18 30.57 27.79
C GLU A 218 -1.40 30.30 28.69
N PRO A 219 -1.59 29.07 29.20
CA PRO A 219 -2.67 28.84 30.16
C PRO A 219 -2.50 29.82 31.33
N ALA A 220 -3.56 30.58 31.62
CA ALA A 220 -3.62 31.42 32.79
C ALA A 220 -3.42 30.53 34.03
N GLU A 221 -2.38 30.81 34.82
CA GLU A 221 -2.11 30.19 36.11
C GLU A 221 -3.24 30.43 37.11
#